data_2f2fecf9af309b60575f0570f13f1c62
#
_entry.id   2f2fecf9af309b60575f0570f13f1c62
#
_cell.length_a   1.000
_cell.length_b   1.000
_cell.length_c   1.000
_cell.angle_alpha   90.00
_cell.angle_beta   90.00
_cell.angle_gamma   90.00
#
_symmetry.space_group_name_H-M   'P 1'
#
loop_
_entity.id
_entity.type
_entity.pdbx_description
1 polymer ?
#
loop_
_entity_poly.entity_id
_entity_poly.type
_entity_poly.pdbx_seq_one_letter_code
_entity_poly.pdbx_strand_id
1 'polypeptide(L)'
;MEKRKENLRQPGPIRVVFLAQYPQAWNKIDPVYQAMLDSPSFEPYIVCVPLNIKAHRLQGATSGGNEIYDYYCSYGYEAINSLDADGRWFDIQKLNPDYVFHSRPYNSFMPKQYTSGTIAKYAQVCSIMYGASWTDNFADVAYNDNYFRYVSLYFAEDAWSAGTFEKRFKKGVSRGLQKSVTVGMPVLENIVSLESRSTGAWDNLRDGVRVMWTPRWSTDEEIGGSHFLEYKDWFFSYAERHPEMSFVFRPHPLMFDNFIATGQMSQEEVDTFKKRCKDLENTYLDEQMEYLDTLYSSDMLVMDNSSIVLEAFFFGKPIIYCPHEGANVIPDYEPMAGTFYEAYSSDEVGRCIEHAVCESADVANRRCAVIDAMSERMVWGATRRVLDALEQNVAVTQA
;
A
#
# COMPACT_ATOMS: atom_id res chain seq x y z
N MET A 1 -0.92 30.02 -1.53
CA MET A 1 -0.98 29.56 -0.14
C MET A 1 -1.17 30.70 0.88
N GLU A 2 -0.67 31.92 0.67
CA GLU A 2 -0.92 33.08 1.59
C GLU A 2 -2.42 33.45 1.76
N LYS A 3 -3.28 33.25 0.78
CA LYS A 3 -4.73 33.53 0.90
C LYS A 3 -5.52 32.57 1.82
N ARG A 4 -4.87 31.50 2.32
CA ARG A 4 -5.53 30.49 3.14
C ARG A 4 -5.76 30.91 4.60
N LYS A 5 -4.97 31.85 5.11
CA LYS A 5 -5.09 32.37 6.49
C LYS A 5 -6.35 33.17 6.76
N GLU A 6 -7.08 33.59 5.72
CA GLU A 6 -8.26 34.49 5.87
C GLU A 6 -9.61 33.73 5.91
N ASN A 7 -9.66 32.44 5.55
CA ASN A 7 -10.88 31.65 5.74
C ASN A 7 -10.90 31.05 7.14
N LEU A 8 -11.47 31.80 8.09
CA LEU A 8 -11.77 31.30 9.43
C LEU A 8 -12.62 30.02 9.30
N ARG A 9 -12.12 28.93 9.82
CA ARG A 9 -12.85 27.67 9.89
C ARG A 9 -14.17 27.90 10.62
N GLN A 10 -15.26 27.35 10.07
CA GLN A 10 -16.55 27.37 10.77
C GLN A 10 -16.48 26.53 12.06
N PRO A 11 -17.09 26.95 13.17
CA PRO A 11 -17.19 26.12 14.36
C PRO A 11 -17.86 24.77 14.05
N GLY A 12 -17.36 23.70 14.63
CA GLY A 12 -17.91 22.35 14.42
C GLY A 12 -16.82 21.28 14.30
N PRO A 13 -17.18 20.03 13.95
CA PRO A 13 -16.23 18.95 13.75
C PRO A 13 -15.25 19.26 12.62
N ILE A 14 -14.07 18.64 12.67
CA ILE A 14 -13.05 18.72 11.62
C ILE A 14 -13.54 17.90 10.42
N ARG A 15 -13.74 18.55 9.28
CA ARG A 15 -14.21 17.88 8.06
C ARG A 15 -13.07 17.34 7.26
N VAL A 16 -13.08 16.03 7.06
CA VAL A 16 -12.01 15.30 6.38
C VAL A 16 -12.59 14.57 5.18
N VAL A 17 -12.05 14.84 4.00
CA VAL A 17 -12.43 14.13 2.77
C VAL A 17 -11.34 13.14 2.38
N PHE A 18 -11.71 11.89 2.18
CA PHE A 18 -10.87 10.84 1.65
C PHE A 18 -11.23 10.60 0.17
N LEU A 19 -10.30 10.95 -0.73
CA LEU A 19 -10.44 10.66 -2.16
C LEU A 19 -10.00 9.22 -2.41
N ALA A 20 -10.97 8.31 -2.38
CA ALA A 20 -10.79 6.88 -2.55
C ALA A 20 -10.77 6.53 -4.04
N GLN A 21 -9.65 6.02 -4.54
CA GLN A 21 -9.48 5.65 -5.93
C GLN A 21 -8.90 4.25 -6.13
N TYR A 22 -8.18 3.73 -5.15
CA TYR A 22 -7.44 2.48 -5.26
C TYR A 22 -7.76 1.61 -4.04
N PRO A 23 -8.72 0.66 -4.16
CA PRO A 23 -9.17 -0.14 -3.02
C PRO A 23 -8.03 -0.88 -2.29
N GLN A 24 -7.04 -1.40 -3.03
CA GLN A 24 -5.88 -2.09 -2.45
C GLN A 24 -5.02 -1.21 -1.52
N ALA A 25 -5.13 0.12 -1.65
CA ALA A 25 -4.45 1.06 -0.76
C ALA A 25 -5.34 1.55 0.38
N TRP A 26 -6.63 1.21 0.39
CA TRP A 26 -7.58 1.71 1.37
C TRP A 26 -7.26 1.25 2.79
N ASN A 27 -6.86 0.00 2.95
CA ASN A 27 -6.47 -0.56 4.25
C ASN A 27 -5.38 0.25 4.98
N LYS A 28 -4.60 1.06 4.25
CA LYS A 28 -3.56 1.94 4.83
C LYS A 28 -4.16 3.16 5.53
N ILE A 29 -5.36 3.57 5.12
CA ILE A 29 -6.04 4.79 5.59
C ILE A 29 -7.30 4.45 6.39
N ASP A 30 -7.90 3.28 6.17
CA ASP A 30 -9.14 2.85 6.81
C ASP A 30 -9.11 2.96 8.35
N PRO A 31 -8.05 2.56 9.07
CA PRO A 31 -8.01 2.73 10.53
C PRO A 31 -8.20 4.18 10.97
N VAL A 32 -7.67 5.12 10.20
CA VAL A 32 -7.82 6.56 10.47
C VAL A 32 -9.27 7.00 10.20
N TYR A 33 -9.88 6.53 9.11
CA TYR A 33 -11.27 6.83 8.78
C TYR A 33 -12.22 6.26 9.85
N GLN A 34 -12.05 5.02 10.27
CA GLN A 34 -12.87 4.39 11.32
C GLN A 34 -12.74 5.14 12.66
N ALA A 35 -11.52 5.46 13.07
CA ALA A 35 -11.29 6.22 14.30
C ALA A 35 -11.90 7.63 14.27
N MET A 36 -12.01 8.25 13.09
CA MET A 36 -12.69 9.52 12.91
C MET A 36 -14.23 9.37 13.03
N LEU A 37 -14.81 8.28 12.52
CA LEU A 37 -16.24 7.99 12.69
C LEU A 37 -16.63 7.86 14.17
N ASP A 38 -15.74 7.28 14.98
CA ASP A 38 -15.95 7.09 16.41
C ASP A 38 -15.70 8.36 17.24
N SER A 39 -15.21 9.45 16.63
CA SER A 39 -14.82 10.68 17.31
C SER A 39 -15.75 11.84 16.97
N PRO A 40 -16.40 12.48 17.96
CA PRO A 40 -17.23 13.67 17.73
C PRO A 40 -16.44 14.90 17.26
N SER A 41 -15.12 14.85 17.33
CA SER A 41 -14.22 15.91 16.83
C SER A 41 -14.12 15.93 15.31
N PHE A 42 -14.53 14.86 14.62
CA PHE A 42 -14.34 14.69 13.18
C PHE A 42 -15.65 14.41 12.43
N GLU A 43 -15.68 14.79 11.18
CA GLU A 43 -16.74 14.51 10.20
C GLU A 43 -16.08 14.00 8.91
N PRO A 44 -15.79 12.67 8.81
CA PRO A 44 -15.10 12.11 7.66
C PRO A 44 -16.06 11.78 6.52
N TYR A 45 -15.62 11.96 5.28
CA TYR A 45 -16.34 11.64 4.05
C TYR A 45 -15.46 10.81 3.12
N ILE A 46 -16.01 9.75 2.53
CA ILE A 46 -15.39 9.02 1.41
C ILE A 46 -15.97 9.54 0.10
N VAL A 47 -15.10 9.97 -0.80
CA VAL A 47 -15.47 10.37 -2.16
C VAL A 47 -14.78 9.43 -3.14
N CYS A 48 -15.55 8.55 -3.78
CA CYS A 48 -15.05 7.52 -4.67
C CYS A 48 -14.75 8.07 -6.06
N VAL A 49 -13.49 7.97 -6.48
CA VAL A 49 -13.00 8.44 -7.78
C VAL A 49 -12.73 7.23 -8.68
N PRO A 50 -13.25 7.20 -9.93
CA PRO A 50 -12.98 6.09 -10.85
C PRO A 50 -11.49 5.81 -11.02
N LEU A 51 -11.11 4.54 -11.12
CA LEU A 51 -9.72 4.07 -11.05
C LEU A 51 -8.85 4.66 -12.17
N ASN A 52 -9.37 4.75 -13.37
CA ASN A 52 -8.61 5.23 -14.51
C ASN A 52 -9.44 6.11 -15.45
N ILE A 53 -9.37 7.40 -15.23
CA ILE A 53 -10.12 8.39 -16.02
C ILE A 53 -9.72 8.37 -17.50
N LYS A 54 -8.45 8.06 -17.81
CA LYS A 54 -7.98 7.96 -19.20
C LYS A 54 -8.47 6.67 -19.86
N ALA A 55 -8.45 5.55 -19.16
CA ALA A 55 -8.97 4.28 -19.65
C ALA A 55 -10.48 4.32 -19.83
N HIS A 56 -11.23 4.93 -18.91
CA HIS A 56 -12.65 5.17 -19.07
C HIS A 56 -12.97 5.98 -20.33
N ARG A 57 -12.15 6.98 -20.66
CA ARG A 57 -12.28 7.76 -21.89
C ARG A 57 -11.89 6.98 -23.15
N LEU A 58 -10.85 6.12 -23.05
CA LEU A 58 -10.34 5.36 -24.20
C LEU A 58 -11.13 4.08 -24.47
N GLN A 59 -11.67 3.43 -23.46
CA GLN A 59 -12.45 2.19 -23.61
C GLN A 59 -13.94 2.47 -23.91
N GLY A 60 -14.33 3.73 -24.08
CA GLY A 60 -15.73 4.08 -24.37
C GLY A 60 -16.68 3.59 -23.27
N ALA A 61 -16.24 3.58 -22.02
CA ALA A 61 -17.09 3.29 -20.86
C ALA A 61 -18.17 4.36 -20.76
N THR A 62 -19.19 4.19 -21.57
CA THR A 62 -20.41 5.01 -21.63
C THR A 62 -21.46 4.57 -20.63
N SER A 63 -21.24 3.46 -19.94
CA SER A 63 -22.07 3.04 -18.80
C SER A 63 -21.55 3.76 -17.57
N GLY A 64 -22.23 4.80 -17.13
CA GLY A 64 -21.89 5.67 -16.02
C GLY A 64 -21.74 5.00 -14.64
N GLY A 65 -21.03 3.87 -14.60
CA GLY A 65 -20.67 3.16 -13.38
C GLY A 65 -19.36 3.71 -12.82
N ASN A 66 -19.29 3.83 -11.51
CA ASN A 66 -18.06 4.06 -10.78
C ASN A 66 -17.79 2.80 -9.96
N GLU A 67 -16.99 1.90 -10.51
CA GLU A 67 -16.64 0.61 -9.92
C GLU A 67 -16.04 0.75 -8.51
N ILE A 68 -15.41 1.89 -8.25
CA ILE A 68 -14.85 2.20 -6.93
C ILE A 68 -15.97 2.53 -5.95
N TYR A 69 -16.97 3.30 -6.37
CA TYR A 69 -18.14 3.58 -5.54
C TYR A 69 -18.90 2.28 -5.21
N ASP A 70 -19.16 1.45 -6.21
CA ASP A 70 -19.87 0.17 -6.03
C ASP A 70 -19.10 -0.76 -5.07
N TYR A 71 -17.76 -0.80 -5.20
CA TYR A 71 -16.89 -1.54 -4.28
C TYR A 71 -17.08 -1.08 -2.84
N TYR A 72 -16.91 0.23 -2.53
CA TYR A 72 -17.01 0.72 -1.15
C TYR A 72 -18.41 0.50 -0.57
N CYS A 73 -19.48 0.72 -1.35
CA CYS A 73 -20.84 0.44 -0.92
C CYS A 73 -21.08 -1.04 -0.62
N SER A 74 -20.49 -1.97 -1.39
CA SER A 74 -20.61 -3.41 -1.15
C SER A 74 -19.94 -3.86 0.16
N TYR A 75 -18.95 -3.10 0.64
CA TYR A 75 -18.30 -3.30 1.94
C TYR A 75 -18.94 -2.49 3.09
N GLY A 76 -20.10 -1.86 2.84
CA GLY A 76 -20.87 -1.16 3.86
C GLY A 76 -20.42 0.26 4.19
N TYR A 77 -19.50 0.84 3.40
CA TYR A 77 -19.10 2.24 3.59
C TYR A 77 -20.17 3.21 3.07
N GLU A 78 -20.43 4.27 3.83
CA GLU A 78 -21.18 5.42 3.35
C GLU A 78 -20.25 6.26 2.47
N ALA A 79 -20.45 6.19 1.15
CA ALA A 79 -19.56 6.82 0.18
C ALA A 79 -20.32 7.75 -0.75
N ILE A 80 -19.62 8.75 -1.30
CA ILE A 80 -20.13 9.69 -2.29
C ILE A 80 -19.55 9.28 -3.65
N ASN A 81 -20.44 9.08 -4.63
CA ASN A 81 -20.01 8.90 -6.01
C ASN A 81 -19.50 10.24 -6.58
N SER A 82 -18.23 10.29 -6.96
CA SER A 82 -17.64 11.51 -7.51
C SER A 82 -18.06 11.84 -8.93
N LEU A 83 -18.62 10.88 -9.67
CA LEU A 83 -19.03 11.04 -11.06
C LEU A 83 -20.47 10.59 -11.22
N ASP A 84 -21.39 11.51 -11.54
CA ASP A 84 -22.79 11.18 -11.76
C ASP A 84 -23.02 10.51 -13.13
N ALA A 85 -24.25 10.03 -13.36
CA ALA A 85 -24.65 9.38 -14.61
C ALA A 85 -24.56 10.30 -15.84
N ASP A 86 -24.61 11.61 -15.63
CA ASP A 86 -24.48 12.64 -16.68
C ASP A 86 -23.00 12.99 -16.97
N GLY A 87 -22.05 12.35 -16.28
CA GLY A 87 -20.61 12.62 -16.40
C GLY A 87 -20.15 13.90 -15.70
N ARG A 88 -20.93 14.41 -14.74
CA ARG A 88 -20.56 15.59 -13.95
C ARG A 88 -19.84 15.16 -12.68
N TRP A 89 -18.77 15.88 -12.38
CA TRP A 89 -17.99 15.65 -11.17
C TRP A 89 -18.61 16.32 -9.96
N PHE A 90 -18.68 15.60 -8.85
CA PHE A 90 -19.08 16.14 -7.55
C PHE A 90 -18.10 17.25 -7.10
N ASP A 91 -18.63 18.39 -6.66
CA ASP A 91 -17.81 19.46 -6.11
C ASP A 91 -17.57 19.24 -4.61
N ILE A 92 -16.39 18.75 -4.25
CA ILE A 92 -16.03 18.46 -2.85
C ILE A 92 -15.95 19.74 -1.98
N GLN A 93 -15.87 20.94 -2.57
CA GLN A 93 -15.95 22.18 -1.80
C GLN A 93 -17.29 22.34 -1.06
N LYS A 94 -18.37 21.69 -1.54
CA LYS A 94 -19.67 21.66 -0.87
C LYS A 94 -19.61 20.99 0.52
N LEU A 95 -18.63 20.11 0.75
CA LEU A 95 -18.36 19.48 2.05
C LEU A 95 -17.59 20.41 2.99
N ASN A 96 -17.08 21.54 2.50
CA ASN A 96 -16.28 22.49 3.29
C ASN A 96 -15.09 21.84 3.99
N PRO A 97 -14.24 21.03 3.29
CA PRO A 97 -13.21 20.21 3.93
C PRO A 97 -12.11 21.07 4.54
N ASP A 98 -11.72 20.73 5.78
CA ASP A 98 -10.50 21.21 6.42
C ASP A 98 -9.29 20.47 5.84
N TYR A 99 -9.42 19.15 5.68
CA TYR A 99 -8.37 18.25 5.20
C TYR A 99 -8.86 17.35 4.07
N VAL A 100 -7.96 17.04 3.14
CA VAL A 100 -8.23 16.08 2.07
C VAL A 100 -7.07 15.09 1.97
N PHE A 101 -7.38 13.80 2.08
CA PHE A 101 -6.46 12.69 1.83
C PHE A 101 -6.70 12.09 0.46
N HIS A 102 -5.62 11.71 -0.23
CA HIS A 102 -5.70 10.88 -1.43
C HIS A 102 -5.27 9.46 -1.07
N SER A 103 -5.96 8.46 -1.60
CA SER A 103 -5.58 7.05 -1.39
C SER A 103 -4.21 6.69 -1.98
N ARG A 104 -3.71 7.50 -2.92
CA ARG A 104 -2.36 7.39 -3.49
C ARG A 104 -1.85 8.74 -4.00
N PRO A 105 -0.52 9.00 -3.95
CA PRO A 105 0.04 10.33 -4.18
C PRO A 105 0.34 10.63 -5.66
N TYR A 106 -0.63 10.40 -6.57
CA TYR A 106 -0.39 10.58 -8.01
C TYR A 106 -1.48 11.44 -8.67
N ASN A 107 -1.16 12.70 -8.96
CA ASN A 107 -2.05 13.61 -9.68
C ASN A 107 -2.40 13.15 -11.11
N SER A 108 -1.55 12.33 -11.73
CA SER A 108 -1.76 11.78 -13.08
C SER A 108 -3.01 10.91 -13.20
N PHE A 109 -3.44 10.31 -12.10
CA PHE A 109 -4.63 9.46 -12.03
C PHE A 109 -5.89 10.20 -11.54
N MET A 110 -5.76 11.49 -11.19
CA MET A 110 -6.88 12.28 -10.68
C MET A 110 -7.47 13.21 -11.76
N PRO A 111 -8.79 13.46 -11.73
CA PRO A 111 -9.37 14.54 -12.49
C PRO A 111 -8.83 15.88 -11.99
N LYS A 112 -8.75 16.88 -12.87
CA LYS A 112 -8.10 18.17 -12.58
C LYS A 112 -8.57 18.83 -11.29
N GLN A 113 -9.86 18.75 -10.99
CA GLN A 113 -10.48 19.34 -9.79
C GLN A 113 -10.05 18.65 -8.48
N TYR A 114 -9.60 17.40 -8.53
CA TYR A 114 -9.16 16.62 -7.37
C TYR A 114 -7.64 16.47 -7.25
N THR A 115 -6.88 17.14 -8.12
CA THR A 115 -5.41 17.16 -7.95
C THR A 115 -5.01 17.91 -6.68
N SER A 116 -3.91 17.51 -6.06
CA SER A 116 -3.40 18.15 -4.84
C SER A 116 -3.23 19.67 -4.99
N GLY A 117 -2.77 20.13 -6.16
CA GLY A 117 -2.62 21.56 -6.44
C GLY A 117 -3.94 22.33 -6.57
N THR A 118 -5.03 21.67 -6.98
CA THR A 118 -6.36 22.30 -7.00
C THR A 118 -6.93 22.35 -5.59
N ILE A 119 -6.89 21.25 -4.85
CA ILE A 119 -7.40 21.15 -3.49
C ILE A 119 -6.65 22.10 -2.54
N ALA A 120 -5.32 22.22 -2.70
CA ALA A 120 -4.51 23.12 -1.89
C ALA A 120 -4.95 24.59 -1.93
N LYS A 121 -5.86 25.00 -2.82
CA LYS A 121 -6.41 26.36 -2.86
C LYS A 121 -7.48 26.62 -1.79
N TYR A 122 -8.14 25.57 -1.29
CA TYR A 122 -9.26 25.71 -0.35
C TYR A 122 -9.22 24.74 0.86
N ALA A 123 -8.51 23.61 0.77
CA ALA A 123 -8.36 22.66 1.87
C ALA A 123 -6.90 22.26 2.09
N GLN A 124 -6.52 21.71 3.24
CA GLN A 124 -5.19 21.20 3.47
C GLN A 124 -5.06 19.79 2.87
N VAL A 125 -4.05 19.58 2.05
CA VAL A 125 -3.73 18.25 1.50
C VAL A 125 -2.92 17.48 2.52
N CYS A 126 -3.41 16.32 2.90
CA CYS A 126 -2.74 15.37 3.78
C CYS A 126 -2.29 14.14 3.00
N SER A 127 -1.22 13.50 3.44
CA SER A 127 -0.72 12.26 2.84
C SER A 127 -0.28 11.29 3.91
N ILE A 128 -0.79 10.06 3.83
CA ILE A 128 -0.25 8.85 4.44
C ILE A 128 0.26 8.00 3.28
N MET A 129 1.47 7.45 3.37
CA MET A 129 1.98 6.59 2.31
C MET A 129 1.20 5.28 2.25
N TYR A 130 0.80 4.88 1.03
CA TYR A 130 0.07 3.63 0.80
C TYR A 130 0.98 2.39 0.77
N GLY A 131 2.30 2.58 0.81
CA GLY A 131 3.29 1.52 0.91
C GLY A 131 4.58 2.10 1.48
N ALA A 132 5.14 1.46 2.48
CA ALA A 132 6.40 1.90 3.07
C ALA A 132 7.57 1.64 2.12
N SER A 133 8.48 2.60 2.04
CA SER A 133 9.77 2.45 1.38
C SER A 133 10.76 1.97 2.42
N TRP A 134 11.01 0.67 2.52
CA TRP A 134 11.99 0.08 3.44
C TRP A 134 13.42 0.02 2.85
N THR A 135 13.55 0.43 1.57
CA THR A 135 14.82 0.62 0.86
C THR A 135 14.88 2.00 0.25
N ASP A 136 16.09 2.53 0.05
CA ASP A 136 16.33 3.91 -0.33
C ASP A 136 16.12 4.24 -1.83
N ASN A 137 16.17 3.23 -2.70
CA ASN A 137 16.10 3.39 -4.15
C ASN A 137 14.77 3.95 -4.69
N PHE A 138 13.69 3.91 -3.90
CA PHE A 138 12.37 4.42 -4.31
C PHE A 138 12.07 5.85 -3.88
N ALA A 139 12.94 6.51 -3.10
CA ALA A 139 12.66 7.82 -2.51
C ALA A 139 12.29 8.86 -3.58
N ASP A 140 12.96 8.88 -4.71
CA ASP A 140 12.72 9.87 -5.76
C ASP A 140 11.39 9.67 -6.48
N VAL A 141 10.94 8.44 -6.64
CA VAL A 141 9.64 8.09 -7.24
C VAL A 141 8.51 8.27 -6.23
N ALA A 142 8.71 7.85 -4.98
CA ALA A 142 7.73 7.93 -3.91
C ALA A 142 7.35 9.39 -3.61
N TYR A 143 8.31 10.29 -3.50
CA TYR A 143 8.09 11.71 -3.19
C TYR A 143 8.03 12.58 -4.45
N ASN A 144 7.15 12.24 -5.40
CA ASN A 144 7.04 13.01 -6.64
C ASN A 144 6.58 14.46 -6.42
N ASP A 145 7.28 15.40 -7.07
CA ASP A 145 7.06 16.85 -6.89
C ASP A 145 5.67 17.32 -7.31
N ASN A 146 5.06 16.68 -8.30
CA ASN A 146 3.75 17.12 -8.80
C ASN A 146 2.65 17.03 -7.74
N TYR A 147 2.76 16.04 -6.86
CA TYR A 147 1.81 15.83 -5.78
C TYR A 147 2.27 16.46 -4.48
N PHE A 148 3.48 16.09 -4.00
CA PHE A 148 3.95 16.41 -2.66
C PHE A 148 4.26 17.89 -2.43
N ARG A 149 4.55 18.68 -3.45
CA ARG A 149 4.72 20.15 -3.29
C ARG A 149 3.49 20.86 -2.73
N TYR A 150 2.32 20.22 -2.76
CA TYR A 150 1.06 20.77 -2.25
C TYR A 150 0.58 20.09 -0.97
N VAL A 151 1.27 19.07 -0.50
CA VAL A 151 0.97 18.39 0.77
C VAL A 151 1.31 19.33 1.92
N SER A 152 0.34 19.63 2.77
CA SER A 152 0.51 20.47 3.95
C SER A 152 0.99 19.66 5.16
N LEU A 153 0.42 18.46 5.34
CA LEU A 153 0.77 17.51 6.39
C LEU A 153 1.12 16.17 5.78
N TYR A 154 2.34 15.75 5.99
CA TYR A 154 2.80 14.40 5.64
C TYR A 154 2.92 13.57 6.91
N PHE A 155 2.16 12.50 6.99
CA PHE A 155 2.19 11.51 8.07
C PHE A 155 3.19 10.42 7.69
N ALA A 156 4.38 10.54 8.24
CA ALA A 156 5.49 9.65 7.91
C ALA A 156 5.44 8.37 8.75
N GLU A 157 5.75 7.27 8.11
CA GLU A 157 5.85 5.95 8.75
C GLU A 157 7.04 5.84 9.72
N ASP A 158 8.14 6.56 9.44
CA ASP A 158 9.39 6.52 10.19
C ASP A 158 10.15 7.84 10.12
N ALA A 159 11.28 7.94 10.85
CA ALA A 159 12.08 9.15 10.92
C ALA A 159 12.83 9.45 9.60
N TRP A 160 13.26 8.41 8.87
CA TRP A 160 13.93 8.58 7.59
C TRP A 160 12.99 9.17 6.54
N SER A 161 11.77 8.66 6.46
CA SER A 161 10.71 9.16 5.58
C SER A 161 10.35 10.60 5.88
N ALA A 162 10.21 10.97 7.16
CA ALA A 162 9.99 12.33 7.59
C ALA A 162 11.14 13.26 7.16
N GLY A 163 12.38 12.87 7.44
CA GLY A 163 13.58 13.62 7.07
C GLY A 163 13.76 13.77 5.56
N THR A 164 13.46 12.73 4.79
CA THR A 164 13.50 12.75 3.32
C THR A 164 12.49 13.74 2.75
N PHE A 165 11.26 13.74 3.25
CA PHE A 165 10.24 14.71 2.88
C PHE A 165 10.70 16.15 3.21
N GLU A 166 11.17 16.39 4.43
CA GLU A 166 11.61 17.73 4.87
C GLU A 166 12.80 18.27 4.06
N LYS A 167 13.76 17.40 3.74
CA LYS A 167 14.92 17.75 2.91
C LYS A 167 14.48 18.12 1.50
N ARG A 168 13.59 17.33 0.88
CA ARG A 168 13.11 17.53 -0.48
C ARG A 168 12.26 18.80 -0.61
N PHE A 169 11.38 19.04 0.36
CA PHE A 169 10.45 20.18 0.37
C PHE A 169 10.88 21.31 1.33
N LYS A 170 12.18 21.45 1.57
CA LYS A 170 12.79 22.40 2.52
C LYS A 170 12.21 23.83 2.44
N LYS A 171 11.90 24.32 1.23
CA LYS A 171 11.33 25.68 1.06
C LYS A 171 9.90 25.79 1.62
N GLY A 172 9.11 24.75 1.51
CA GLY A 172 7.77 24.70 2.07
C GLY A 172 7.80 24.55 3.59
N VAL A 173 8.66 23.68 4.07
CA VAL A 173 8.86 23.41 5.51
C VAL A 173 9.37 24.66 6.23
N SER A 174 10.41 25.33 5.73
CA SER A 174 10.98 26.53 6.35
C SER A 174 10.01 27.74 6.40
N ARG A 175 8.95 27.71 5.58
CA ARG A 175 7.88 28.72 5.57
C ARG A 175 6.66 28.31 6.41
N GLY A 176 6.69 27.16 7.06
CA GLY A 176 5.57 26.62 7.81
C GLY A 176 4.37 26.22 6.93
N LEU A 177 4.57 26.01 5.63
CA LEU A 177 3.53 25.64 4.68
C LEU A 177 3.36 24.11 4.56
N GLN A 178 4.40 23.40 4.94
CA GLN A 178 4.49 21.94 4.91
C GLN A 178 5.09 21.44 6.22
N LYS A 179 4.63 20.32 6.71
CA LYS A 179 5.13 19.68 7.93
C LYS A 179 5.06 18.17 7.76
N SER A 180 6.08 17.46 8.22
CA SER A 180 6.01 16.02 8.47
C SER A 180 5.68 15.74 9.94
N VAL A 181 5.01 14.63 10.18
CA VAL A 181 4.73 14.11 11.53
C VAL A 181 4.98 12.60 11.46
N THR A 182 5.93 12.12 12.24
CA THR A 182 6.17 10.67 12.33
C THR A 182 5.07 10.03 13.17
N VAL A 183 4.25 9.19 12.53
CA VAL A 183 3.08 8.57 13.14
C VAL A 183 3.15 7.04 13.19
N GLY A 184 4.04 6.41 12.42
CA GLY A 184 4.01 4.99 12.19
C GLY A 184 3.03 4.61 11.08
N MET A 185 2.51 3.39 11.12
CA MET A 185 1.62 2.85 10.09
C MET A 185 0.29 2.40 10.69
N PRO A 186 -0.79 3.18 10.52
CA PRO A 186 -2.12 2.83 11.04
C PRO A 186 -2.61 1.44 10.62
N VAL A 187 -2.30 1.00 9.40
CA VAL A 187 -2.68 -0.34 8.92
C VAL A 187 -2.14 -1.46 9.79
N LEU A 188 -0.96 -1.29 10.39
CA LEU A 188 -0.33 -2.32 11.21
C LEU A 188 -1.06 -2.53 12.54
N GLU A 189 -1.76 -1.53 13.08
CA GLU A 189 -2.59 -1.69 14.28
C GLU A 189 -3.67 -2.75 14.04
N ASN A 190 -4.34 -2.69 12.88
CA ASN A 190 -5.35 -3.69 12.51
C ASN A 190 -4.72 -5.07 12.27
N ILE A 191 -3.52 -5.11 11.69
CA ILE A 191 -2.80 -6.36 11.39
C ILE A 191 -2.43 -7.08 12.67
N VAL A 192 -1.83 -6.37 13.63
CA VAL A 192 -1.36 -6.96 14.90
C VAL A 192 -2.52 -7.33 15.83
N SER A 193 -3.65 -6.62 15.75
CA SER A 193 -4.82 -6.87 16.59
C SER A 193 -5.75 -7.98 16.05
N LEU A 194 -5.48 -8.56 14.87
CA LEU A 194 -6.33 -9.60 14.28
C LEU A 194 -6.17 -10.93 15.01
N GLU A 195 -7.27 -11.42 15.59
CA GLU A 195 -7.32 -12.71 16.25
C GLU A 195 -7.52 -13.88 15.27
N SER A 196 -8.22 -13.65 14.16
CA SER A 196 -8.43 -14.65 13.12
C SER A 196 -8.82 -14.02 11.79
N ARG A 197 -8.43 -14.66 10.69
CA ARG A 197 -8.85 -14.30 9.33
C ARG A 197 -9.30 -15.54 8.57
N SER A 198 -9.99 -15.33 7.46
CA SER A 198 -10.25 -16.40 6.51
C SER A 198 -8.95 -16.94 5.91
N THR A 199 -9.00 -18.10 5.28
CA THR A 199 -7.84 -18.71 4.63
C THR A 199 -7.55 -18.09 3.26
N GLY A 200 -8.47 -17.27 2.72
CA GLY A 200 -8.30 -16.57 1.45
C GLY A 200 -8.09 -17.54 0.27
N ALA A 201 -7.05 -17.30 -0.52
CA ALA A 201 -6.76 -18.11 -1.70
C ALA A 201 -6.41 -19.57 -1.38
N TRP A 202 -6.01 -19.89 -0.14
CA TRP A 202 -5.65 -21.26 0.28
C TRP A 202 -6.81 -22.23 0.30
N ASP A 203 -8.06 -21.76 0.35
CA ASP A 203 -9.25 -22.61 0.23
C ASP A 203 -9.33 -23.37 -1.10
N ASN A 204 -8.57 -22.95 -2.10
CA ASN A 204 -8.50 -23.57 -3.42
C ASN A 204 -7.43 -24.68 -3.51
N LEU A 205 -6.68 -24.90 -2.45
CA LEU A 205 -5.53 -25.81 -2.40
C LEU A 205 -5.71 -26.82 -1.27
N ARG A 206 -4.96 -27.93 -1.36
CA ARG A 206 -4.89 -28.92 -0.29
C ARG A 206 -4.11 -28.38 0.92
N ASP A 207 -4.30 -29.01 2.06
CA ASP A 207 -3.49 -28.76 3.24
C ASP A 207 -2.02 -29.12 3.02
N GLY A 208 -1.13 -28.30 3.54
CA GLY A 208 0.32 -28.44 3.41
C GLY A 208 1.02 -27.16 3.85
N VAL A 209 2.33 -27.12 3.69
CA VAL A 209 3.11 -25.88 3.90
C VAL A 209 2.72 -24.87 2.81
N ARG A 210 2.31 -23.68 3.23
CA ARG A 210 1.74 -22.62 2.38
C ARG A 210 2.79 -21.59 2.03
N VAL A 211 3.27 -21.62 0.80
CA VAL A 211 4.29 -20.71 0.28
C VAL A 211 3.64 -19.69 -0.64
N MET A 212 3.67 -18.41 -0.27
CA MET A 212 3.15 -17.33 -1.12
C MET A 212 4.31 -16.67 -1.85
N TRP A 213 4.25 -16.66 -3.19
CA TRP A 213 5.23 -15.93 -4.02
C TRP A 213 4.63 -14.66 -4.58
N THR A 214 5.24 -13.52 -4.27
CA THR A 214 4.78 -12.18 -4.69
C THR A 214 5.92 -11.40 -5.32
N PRO A 215 6.17 -11.59 -6.64
CA PRO A 215 7.21 -10.86 -7.34
C PRO A 215 6.81 -9.42 -7.61
N ARG A 216 7.83 -8.59 -7.83
CA ARG A 216 7.65 -7.19 -8.23
C ARG A 216 7.10 -7.09 -9.65
N TRP A 217 6.54 -5.93 -9.98
CA TRP A 217 5.84 -5.70 -11.24
C TRP A 217 6.74 -5.30 -12.43
N SER A 218 8.01 -4.98 -12.20
CA SER A 218 8.95 -4.49 -13.21
C SER A 218 10.36 -4.99 -12.95
N THR A 219 11.12 -5.22 -14.02
CA THR A 219 12.57 -5.51 -13.98
C THR A 219 13.41 -4.24 -14.13
N ASP A 220 12.79 -3.07 -14.22
CA ASP A 220 13.47 -1.78 -14.33
C ASP A 220 14.45 -1.56 -13.17
N GLU A 221 15.63 -1.03 -13.45
CA GLU A 221 16.69 -0.88 -12.45
C GLU A 221 16.35 0.13 -11.35
N GLU A 222 15.55 1.17 -11.65
CA GLU A 222 15.22 2.22 -10.68
C GLU A 222 13.99 1.87 -9.84
N ILE A 223 12.96 1.26 -10.45
CA ILE A 223 11.66 1.04 -9.79
C ILE A 223 11.24 -0.43 -9.75
N GLY A 224 12.03 -1.30 -10.32
CA GLY A 224 11.73 -2.72 -10.52
C GLY A 224 12.44 -3.62 -9.53
N GLY A 225 13.29 -4.50 -10.06
CA GLY A 225 13.99 -5.54 -9.31
C GLY A 225 13.18 -6.83 -9.23
N SER A 226 12.32 -7.09 -10.23
CA SER A 226 11.55 -8.33 -10.30
C SER A 226 12.41 -9.49 -10.79
N HIS A 227 12.45 -10.58 -10.05
CA HIS A 227 13.05 -11.85 -10.45
C HIS A 227 12.05 -12.79 -11.15
N PHE A 228 10.83 -12.32 -11.45
CA PHE A 228 9.78 -13.15 -12.02
C PHE A 228 10.22 -13.86 -13.31
N LEU A 229 10.81 -13.12 -14.26
CA LEU A 229 11.22 -13.69 -15.55
C LEU A 229 12.28 -14.78 -15.42
N GLU A 230 13.14 -14.70 -14.39
CA GLU A 230 14.17 -15.68 -14.10
C GLU A 230 13.63 -16.90 -13.36
N TYR A 231 12.65 -16.68 -12.44
CA TYR A 231 12.20 -17.72 -11.52
C TYR A 231 10.88 -18.40 -11.91
N LYS A 232 10.16 -17.89 -12.93
CA LYS A 232 8.84 -18.42 -13.32
C LYS A 232 8.84 -19.91 -13.68
N ASP A 233 9.87 -20.38 -14.39
CA ASP A 233 9.98 -21.80 -14.77
C ASP A 233 10.48 -22.67 -13.61
N TRP A 234 11.39 -22.13 -12.81
CA TRP A 234 11.84 -22.77 -11.57
C TRP A 234 10.65 -22.95 -10.59
N PHE A 235 9.79 -21.97 -10.46
CA PHE A 235 8.62 -22.02 -9.55
C PHE A 235 7.76 -23.26 -9.83
N PHE A 236 7.41 -23.52 -11.09
CA PHE A 236 6.62 -24.69 -11.44
C PHE A 236 7.40 -25.99 -11.23
N SER A 237 8.66 -26.04 -11.62
CA SER A 237 9.50 -27.19 -11.42
C SER A 237 9.70 -27.52 -9.93
N TYR A 238 9.73 -26.48 -9.09
CA TYR A 238 9.81 -26.65 -7.65
C TYR A 238 8.48 -27.19 -7.09
N ALA A 239 7.34 -26.61 -7.49
CA ALA A 239 6.02 -27.07 -7.08
C ALA A 239 5.74 -28.53 -7.48
N GLU A 240 6.15 -28.94 -8.71
CA GLU A 240 6.03 -30.33 -9.19
C GLU A 240 6.83 -31.32 -8.33
N ARG A 241 8.00 -30.91 -7.81
CA ARG A 241 8.85 -31.76 -6.95
C ARG A 241 8.38 -31.78 -5.49
N HIS A 242 7.56 -30.80 -5.07
CA HIS A 242 7.06 -30.66 -3.70
C HIS A 242 5.52 -30.73 -3.65
N PRO A 243 4.92 -31.87 -4.02
CA PRO A 243 3.47 -32.02 -4.03
C PRO A 243 2.84 -31.96 -2.62
N GLU A 244 3.62 -32.07 -1.57
CA GLU A 244 3.23 -31.89 -0.16
C GLU A 244 3.08 -30.43 0.27
N MET A 245 3.56 -29.49 -0.52
CA MET A 245 3.45 -28.05 -0.29
C MET A 245 2.36 -27.44 -1.19
N SER A 246 1.82 -26.34 -0.76
CA SER A 246 0.87 -25.51 -1.52
C SER A 246 1.46 -24.15 -1.85
N PHE A 247 1.27 -23.70 -3.08
CA PHE A 247 1.89 -22.48 -3.60
C PHE A 247 0.83 -21.52 -4.12
N VAL A 248 0.78 -20.32 -3.57
CA VAL A 248 0.01 -19.21 -4.13
C VAL A 248 0.96 -18.25 -4.84
N PHE A 249 0.75 -18.09 -6.15
CA PHE A 249 1.38 -17.05 -6.91
C PHE A 249 0.49 -15.80 -6.91
N ARG A 250 0.98 -14.72 -6.34
CA ARG A 250 0.27 -13.45 -6.32
C ARG A 250 1.04 -12.38 -7.06
N PRO A 251 0.70 -12.11 -8.34
CA PRO A 251 1.33 -11.06 -9.11
C PRO A 251 0.96 -9.68 -8.56
N HIS A 252 1.89 -8.74 -8.65
CA HIS A 252 1.51 -7.35 -8.50
C HIS A 252 0.49 -6.97 -9.59
N PRO A 253 -0.57 -6.18 -9.32
CA PRO A 253 -1.64 -5.88 -10.30
C PRO A 253 -1.16 -5.32 -11.65
N LEU A 254 -0.01 -4.65 -11.68
CA LEU A 254 0.57 -4.09 -12.91
C LEU A 254 1.56 -5.01 -13.61
N MET A 255 1.86 -6.20 -13.07
CA MET A 255 3.00 -7.00 -13.49
C MET A 255 2.87 -7.49 -14.94
N PHE A 256 1.81 -8.20 -15.25
CA PHE A 256 1.64 -8.77 -16.60
C PHE A 256 1.46 -7.69 -17.67
N ASP A 257 0.66 -6.66 -17.37
CA ASP A 257 0.46 -5.52 -18.29
C ASP A 257 1.78 -4.81 -18.57
N ASN A 258 2.63 -4.64 -17.56
CA ASN A 258 3.95 -4.03 -17.75
C ASN A 258 4.86 -4.90 -18.60
N PHE A 259 4.95 -6.21 -18.35
CA PHE A 259 5.79 -7.10 -19.13
C PHE A 259 5.34 -7.22 -20.60
N ILE A 260 4.03 -7.15 -20.85
CA ILE A 260 3.50 -7.08 -22.22
C ILE A 260 3.85 -5.73 -22.86
N ALA A 261 3.61 -4.62 -22.16
CA ALA A 261 3.87 -3.29 -22.68
C ALA A 261 5.35 -3.02 -22.98
N THR A 262 6.26 -3.64 -22.22
CA THR A 262 7.72 -3.56 -22.41
C THR A 262 8.27 -4.62 -23.39
N GLY A 263 7.42 -5.52 -23.90
CA GLY A 263 7.83 -6.58 -24.82
C GLY A 263 8.64 -7.71 -24.16
N GLN A 264 8.65 -7.80 -22.84
CA GLN A 264 9.33 -8.84 -22.08
C GLN A 264 8.54 -10.16 -22.03
N MET A 265 7.21 -10.07 -22.21
CA MET A 265 6.31 -11.19 -22.41
C MET A 265 5.28 -10.87 -23.48
N SER A 266 4.88 -11.88 -24.24
CA SER A 266 3.69 -11.83 -25.08
C SER A 266 2.43 -12.16 -24.27
N GLN A 267 1.25 -11.83 -24.79
CA GLN A 267 -0.02 -12.23 -24.21
C GLN A 267 -0.14 -13.77 -24.11
N GLU A 268 0.35 -14.49 -25.13
CA GLU A 268 0.33 -15.96 -25.16
C GLU A 268 1.19 -16.58 -24.05
N GLU A 269 2.36 -15.99 -23.75
CA GLU A 269 3.20 -16.45 -22.63
C GLU A 269 2.54 -16.19 -21.28
N VAL A 270 1.87 -15.04 -21.09
CA VAL A 270 1.09 -14.74 -19.88
C VAL A 270 -0.05 -15.73 -19.70
N ASP A 271 -0.81 -15.99 -20.79
CA ASP A 271 -1.94 -16.95 -20.76
C ASP A 271 -1.46 -18.37 -20.46
N THR A 272 -0.32 -18.77 -21.02
CA THR A 272 0.34 -20.06 -20.77
C THR A 272 0.76 -20.19 -19.31
N PHE A 273 1.37 -19.13 -18.74
CA PHE A 273 1.75 -19.10 -17.33
C PHE A 273 0.51 -19.23 -16.42
N LYS A 274 -0.53 -18.43 -16.67
CA LYS A 274 -1.80 -18.47 -15.90
C LYS A 274 -2.47 -19.83 -16.00
N LYS A 275 -2.43 -20.46 -17.17
CA LYS A 275 -2.96 -21.80 -17.37
C LYS A 275 -2.18 -22.83 -16.55
N ARG A 276 -0.83 -22.76 -16.56
CA ARG A 276 0.01 -23.68 -15.79
C ARG A 276 -0.24 -23.58 -14.28
N CYS A 277 -0.50 -22.38 -13.73
CA CYS A 277 -0.92 -22.20 -12.35
C CYS A 277 -2.24 -22.94 -12.01
N LYS A 278 -3.14 -23.13 -12.99
CA LYS A 278 -4.40 -23.84 -12.82
C LYS A 278 -4.30 -25.35 -13.04
N ASP A 279 -3.34 -25.77 -13.86
CA ASP A 279 -3.17 -27.18 -14.21
C ASP A 279 -2.46 -28.01 -13.12
N LEU A 280 -1.67 -27.36 -12.27
CA LEU A 280 -1.01 -27.99 -11.13
C LEU A 280 -1.91 -27.96 -9.88
N GLU A 281 -2.14 -29.12 -9.26
CA GLU A 281 -3.04 -29.28 -8.11
C GLU A 281 -2.60 -28.53 -6.85
N ASN A 282 -1.33 -28.20 -6.74
CA ASN A 282 -0.74 -27.52 -5.58
C ASN A 282 -0.32 -26.07 -5.88
N THR A 283 -0.81 -25.48 -6.96
CA THR A 283 -0.57 -24.07 -7.29
C THR A 283 -1.88 -23.32 -7.50
N TYR A 284 -1.93 -22.04 -7.13
CA TYR A 284 -3.06 -21.15 -7.34
C TYR A 284 -2.59 -19.76 -7.74
N LEU A 285 -3.26 -19.16 -8.74
CA LEU A 285 -3.06 -17.78 -9.15
C LEU A 285 -4.05 -16.89 -8.39
N ASP A 286 -3.54 -16.05 -7.49
CA ASP A 286 -4.35 -15.12 -6.72
C ASP A 286 -4.30 -13.71 -7.33
N GLU A 287 -5.37 -13.34 -8.03
CA GLU A 287 -5.58 -12.01 -8.61
C GLU A 287 -6.71 -11.24 -7.87
N GLN A 288 -7.09 -11.66 -6.67
CA GLN A 288 -8.13 -11.01 -5.88
C GLN A 288 -7.69 -9.63 -5.39
N MET A 289 -8.64 -8.72 -5.17
CA MET A 289 -8.35 -7.40 -4.61
C MET A 289 -7.82 -7.50 -3.19
N GLU A 290 -8.48 -8.30 -2.36
CA GLU A 290 -8.07 -8.57 -0.98
C GLU A 290 -6.91 -9.58 -0.94
N TYR A 291 -5.89 -9.27 -0.16
CA TYR A 291 -4.68 -10.09 -0.06
C TYR A 291 -4.30 -10.46 1.39
N LEU A 292 -4.82 -9.70 2.35
CA LEU A 292 -4.41 -9.86 3.75
C LEU A 292 -4.75 -11.24 4.29
N ASP A 293 -5.90 -11.81 3.92
CA ASP A 293 -6.32 -13.14 4.37
C ASP A 293 -5.37 -14.22 3.84
N THR A 294 -5.03 -14.15 2.54
CA THR A 294 -4.06 -15.07 1.94
C THR A 294 -2.68 -14.93 2.57
N LEU A 295 -2.23 -13.69 2.79
CA LEU A 295 -0.94 -13.40 3.43
C LEU A 295 -0.91 -13.88 4.90
N TYR A 296 -1.96 -13.59 5.66
CA TYR A 296 -2.08 -14.02 7.05
C TYR A 296 -2.01 -15.54 7.18
N SER A 297 -2.68 -16.26 6.29
CA SER A 297 -2.78 -17.72 6.30
C SER A 297 -1.61 -18.42 5.59
N SER A 298 -0.65 -17.69 5.01
CA SER A 298 0.59 -18.27 4.50
C SER A 298 1.51 -18.67 5.64
N ASP A 299 2.34 -19.69 5.43
CA ASP A 299 3.41 -20.05 6.37
C ASP A 299 4.68 -19.25 6.11
N MET A 300 4.92 -18.85 4.87
CA MET A 300 6.07 -18.02 4.47
C MET A 300 5.80 -17.24 3.20
N LEU A 301 6.62 -16.21 2.98
CA LEU A 301 6.56 -15.32 1.82
C LEU A 301 7.87 -15.37 1.04
N VAL A 302 7.80 -15.59 -0.28
CA VAL A 302 8.91 -15.37 -1.22
C VAL A 302 8.63 -14.08 -1.97
N MET A 303 9.57 -13.13 -1.96
CA MET A 303 9.32 -11.82 -2.52
C MET A 303 10.57 -11.07 -2.98
N ASP A 304 10.34 -10.17 -3.92
CA ASP A 304 11.26 -9.11 -4.27
C ASP A 304 11.06 -7.88 -3.36
N ASN A 305 11.68 -6.76 -3.70
CA ASN A 305 11.52 -5.52 -2.96
C ASN A 305 10.09 -4.95 -3.09
N SER A 306 9.22 -5.25 -2.14
CA SER A 306 7.82 -4.82 -2.10
C SER A 306 7.40 -4.37 -0.71
N SER A 307 6.46 -3.42 -0.62
CA SER A 307 5.95 -2.91 0.66
C SER A 307 5.11 -3.92 1.44
N ILE A 308 4.61 -4.99 0.82
CA ILE A 308 3.88 -6.08 1.49
C ILE A 308 4.74 -6.81 2.53
N VAL A 309 6.07 -6.62 2.49
CA VAL A 309 7.01 -7.16 3.46
C VAL A 309 6.65 -6.79 4.89
N LEU A 310 6.15 -5.57 5.11
CA LEU A 310 5.82 -5.11 6.46
C LEU A 310 4.64 -5.88 7.04
N GLU A 311 3.58 -6.07 6.26
CA GLU A 311 2.44 -6.86 6.71
C GLU A 311 2.86 -8.33 6.99
N ALA A 312 3.64 -8.92 6.10
CA ALA A 312 4.16 -10.27 6.28
C ALA A 312 5.03 -10.39 7.55
N PHE A 313 5.92 -9.41 7.76
CA PHE A 313 6.79 -9.36 8.92
C PHE A 313 5.99 -9.24 10.23
N PHE A 314 5.02 -8.32 10.31
CA PHE A 314 4.19 -8.13 11.49
C PHE A 314 3.19 -9.28 11.72
N PHE A 315 2.88 -10.07 10.71
CA PHE A 315 2.22 -11.39 10.89
C PHE A 315 3.17 -12.48 11.40
N GLY A 316 4.44 -12.18 11.63
CA GLY A 316 5.45 -13.12 12.12
C GLY A 316 5.95 -14.11 11.08
N LYS A 317 5.70 -13.88 9.79
CA LYS A 317 6.04 -14.82 8.72
C LYS A 317 7.55 -14.86 8.45
N PRO A 318 8.14 -16.06 8.23
CA PRO A 318 9.42 -16.17 7.54
C PRO A 318 9.36 -15.53 6.17
N ILE A 319 10.35 -14.71 5.84
CA ILE A 319 10.44 -13.99 4.57
C ILE A 319 11.69 -14.44 3.83
N ILE A 320 11.50 -15.00 2.64
CA ILE A 320 12.55 -15.28 1.67
C ILE A 320 12.63 -14.07 0.74
N TYR A 321 13.64 -13.26 0.95
CA TYR A 321 13.84 -12.03 0.19
C TYR A 321 14.82 -12.26 -0.95
N CYS A 322 14.43 -11.85 -2.15
CA CYS A 322 15.27 -11.84 -3.34
C CYS A 322 15.82 -10.42 -3.54
N PRO A 323 17.07 -10.14 -3.11
CA PRO A 323 17.61 -8.79 -3.18
C PRO A 323 17.82 -8.31 -4.61
N HIS A 324 17.58 -7.03 -4.84
CA HIS A 324 17.93 -6.34 -6.07
C HIS A 324 19.19 -5.50 -5.88
N GLU A 325 20.10 -5.54 -6.85
CA GLU A 325 21.34 -4.76 -6.80
C GLU A 325 21.02 -3.27 -6.72
N GLY A 326 21.69 -2.56 -5.80
CA GLY A 326 21.53 -1.12 -5.59
C GLY A 326 20.38 -0.72 -4.66
N ALA A 327 19.60 -1.66 -4.14
CA ALA A 327 18.58 -1.38 -3.12
C ALA A 327 19.20 -1.53 -1.72
N ASN A 328 19.44 -0.41 -1.03
CA ASN A 328 19.95 -0.44 0.35
C ASN A 328 18.78 -0.36 1.35
N VAL A 329 18.83 -1.22 2.36
CA VAL A 329 17.85 -1.17 3.46
C VAL A 329 18.03 0.13 4.23
N ILE A 330 16.93 0.80 4.53
CA ILE A 330 16.92 2.02 5.35
C ILE A 330 17.22 1.64 6.80
N PRO A 331 18.01 2.44 7.56
CA PRO A 331 18.42 2.10 8.93
C PRO A 331 17.27 1.70 9.87
N ASP A 332 16.11 2.33 9.75
CA ASP A 332 14.93 2.01 10.55
C ASP A 332 14.41 0.57 10.35
N TYR A 333 14.74 -0.06 9.21
CA TYR A 333 14.31 -1.42 8.83
C TYR A 333 15.44 -2.46 8.83
N GLU A 334 16.68 -2.08 9.10
CA GLU A 334 17.80 -3.05 9.23
C GLU A 334 17.51 -4.18 10.23
N PRO A 335 16.90 -3.93 11.42
CA PRO A 335 16.57 -5.02 12.35
C PRO A 335 15.59 -6.03 11.74
N MET A 336 14.60 -5.56 10.97
CA MET A 336 13.65 -6.41 10.26
C MET A 336 14.34 -7.24 9.18
N ALA A 337 15.09 -6.58 8.29
CA ALA A 337 15.81 -7.23 7.20
C ALA A 337 16.80 -8.28 7.71
N GLY A 338 17.43 -8.06 8.86
CA GLY A 338 18.31 -9.03 9.53
C GLY A 338 17.63 -10.32 10.00
N THR A 339 16.29 -10.42 9.85
CA THR A 339 15.53 -11.67 10.13
C THR A 339 15.16 -12.43 8.86
N PHE A 340 15.49 -11.91 7.68
CA PHE A 340 15.13 -12.52 6.40
C PHE A 340 16.08 -13.63 5.98
N TYR A 341 15.58 -14.55 5.17
CA TYR A 341 16.38 -15.48 4.39
C TYR A 341 16.64 -14.80 3.02
N GLU A 342 17.88 -14.46 2.75
CA GLU A 342 18.26 -13.86 1.47
C GLU A 342 18.56 -14.94 0.42
N ALA A 343 18.03 -14.76 -0.79
CA ALA A 343 18.21 -15.66 -1.92
C ALA A 343 18.61 -14.89 -3.17
N TYR A 344 19.77 -15.19 -3.72
CA TYR A 344 20.35 -14.53 -4.91
C TYR A 344 20.20 -15.35 -6.19
N SER A 345 19.54 -16.50 -6.10
CA SER A 345 19.22 -17.37 -7.24
C SER A 345 17.98 -18.21 -6.92
N SER A 346 17.36 -18.75 -7.95
CA SER A 346 16.19 -19.62 -7.81
C SER A 346 16.49 -20.88 -6.96
N ASP A 347 17.68 -21.44 -7.10
CA ASP A 347 18.11 -22.59 -6.27
C ASP A 347 18.27 -22.22 -4.81
N GLU A 348 18.69 -20.98 -4.51
CA GLU A 348 18.75 -20.47 -3.15
C GLU A 348 17.37 -20.24 -2.57
N VAL A 349 16.39 -19.78 -3.37
CA VAL A 349 14.99 -19.69 -2.93
C VAL A 349 14.50 -21.05 -2.41
N GLY A 350 14.76 -22.14 -3.16
CA GLY A 350 14.38 -23.50 -2.72
C GLY A 350 15.01 -23.87 -1.38
N ARG A 351 16.33 -23.66 -1.22
CA ARG A 351 17.02 -23.91 0.05
C ARG A 351 16.47 -23.06 1.20
N CYS A 352 16.15 -21.79 0.94
CA CYS A 352 15.56 -20.91 1.94
C CYS A 352 14.15 -21.37 2.37
N ILE A 353 13.34 -21.86 1.42
CA ILE A 353 12.03 -22.48 1.74
C ILE A 353 12.23 -23.67 2.67
N GLU A 354 13.14 -24.60 2.33
CA GLU A 354 13.44 -25.77 3.16
C GLU A 354 13.94 -25.39 4.57
N HIS A 355 14.78 -24.36 4.66
CA HIS A 355 15.24 -23.82 5.94
C HIS A 355 14.10 -23.20 6.75
N ALA A 356 13.19 -22.46 6.10
CA ALA A 356 12.05 -21.83 6.75
C ALA A 356 11.02 -22.87 7.26
N VAL A 357 10.84 -23.98 6.53
CA VAL A 357 10.00 -25.12 6.99
C VAL A 357 10.55 -25.73 8.27
N CYS A 358 11.89 -25.81 8.39
CA CYS A 358 12.58 -26.38 9.55
C CYS A 358 13.11 -25.30 10.49
N GLU A 359 12.50 -24.11 10.51
CA GLU A 359 12.99 -22.98 11.29
C GLU A 359 13.11 -23.32 12.78
N SER A 360 14.27 -22.98 13.36
CA SER A 360 14.47 -23.20 14.80
C SER A 360 13.70 -22.15 15.64
N ALA A 361 13.34 -22.55 16.86
CA ALA A 361 12.69 -21.64 17.80
C ALA A 361 13.53 -20.37 18.09
N ASP A 362 14.85 -20.44 18.02
CA ASP A 362 15.72 -19.28 18.24
C ASP A 362 15.62 -18.24 17.13
N VAL A 363 15.42 -18.66 15.87
CA VAL A 363 15.22 -17.76 14.72
C VAL A 363 13.85 -17.12 14.82
N ALA A 364 12.80 -17.90 15.10
CA ALA A 364 11.44 -17.38 15.30
C ALA A 364 11.39 -16.40 16.47
N ASN A 365 12.01 -16.70 17.61
CA ASN A 365 12.06 -15.82 18.78
C ASN A 365 12.80 -14.50 18.48
N ARG A 366 13.89 -14.52 17.69
CA ARG A 366 14.55 -13.28 17.26
C ARG A 366 13.61 -12.41 16.41
N ARG A 367 12.89 -13.02 15.47
CA ARG A 367 11.90 -12.28 14.67
C ARG A 367 10.81 -11.67 15.56
N CYS A 368 10.25 -12.41 16.50
CA CYS A 368 9.28 -11.90 17.47
C CYS A 368 9.83 -10.72 18.28
N ALA A 369 11.06 -10.81 18.79
CA ALA A 369 11.67 -9.72 19.55
C ALA A 369 11.85 -8.43 18.70
N VAL A 370 12.17 -8.57 17.41
CA VAL A 370 12.26 -7.42 16.50
C VAL A 370 10.86 -6.85 16.22
N ILE A 371 9.85 -7.71 16.02
CA ILE A 371 8.44 -7.28 15.85
C ILE A 371 8.00 -6.45 17.06
N ASP A 372 8.23 -6.94 18.28
CA ASP A 372 7.85 -6.23 19.50
C ASP A 372 8.53 -4.85 19.58
N ALA A 373 9.84 -4.78 19.32
CA ALA A 373 10.60 -3.53 19.37
C ALA A 373 10.17 -2.53 18.28
N MET A 374 9.80 -3.00 17.09
CA MET A 374 9.30 -2.16 16.01
C MET A 374 7.85 -1.72 16.25
N SER A 375 7.04 -2.57 16.88
CA SER A 375 5.61 -2.27 17.17
C SER A 375 5.44 -1.03 18.03
N GLU A 376 6.32 -0.80 19.01
CA GLU A 376 6.31 0.41 19.84
C GLU A 376 6.41 1.71 19.03
N ARG A 377 7.14 1.69 17.93
CA ARG A 377 7.36 2.87 17.09
C ARG A 377 6.34 2.99 15.96
N MET A 378 6.06 1.87 15.29
CA MET A 378 5.37 1.86 14.00
C MET A 378 3.90 1.46 14.11
N VAL A 379 3.51 0.74 15.17
CA VAL A 379 2.17 0.17 15.32
C VAL A 379 1.38 0.95 16.36
N TRP A 380 1.72 0.76 17.64
CA TRP A 380 0.87 1.20 18.72
C TRP A 380 0.63 2.71 18.75
N GLY A 381 -0.64 3.10 18.66
CA GLY A 381 -1.07 4.48 18.65
C GLY A 381 -0.84 5.24 17.35
N ALA A 382 -0.50 4.57 16.25
CA ALA A 382 -0.26 5.20 14.95
C ALA A 382 -1.49 5.98 14.47
N THR A 383 -2.66 5.38 14.53
CA THR A 383 -3.94 6.02 14.17
C THR A 383 -4.20 7.25 15.05
N ARG A 384 -4.03 7.12 16.37
CA ARG A 384 -4.27 8.22 17.29
C ARG A 384 -3.33 9.40 17.04
N ARG A 385 -2.04 9.14 16.74
CA ARG A 385 -1.08 10.20 16.38
C ARG A 385 -1.50 10.99 15.14
N VAL A 386 -2.16 10.36 14.17
CA VAL A 386 -2.73 11.08 13.02
C VAL A 386 -3.83 12.03 13.46
N LEU A 387 -4.80 11.54 14.25
CA LEU A 387 -5.91 12.36 14.73
C LEU A 387 -5.42 13.54 15.57
N ASP A 388 -4.52 13.28 16.54
CA ASP A 388 -3.94 14.32 17.41
C ASP A 388 -3.22 15.41 16.60
N ALA A 389 -2.48 15.01 15.56
CA ALA A 389 -1.77 15.97 14.72
C ALA A 389 -2.73 16.85 13.91
N LEU A 390 -3.87 16.31 13.46
CA LEU A 390 -4.91 17.08 12.77
C LEU A 390 -5.60 18.07 13.74
N GLU A 391 -5.96 17.62 14.95
CA GLU A 391 -6.57 18.47 15.99
C GLU A 391 -5.63 19.61 16.38
N GLN A 392 -4.35 19.31 16.65
CA GLN A 392 -3.33 20.32 17.00
C GLN A 392 -3.11 21.33 15.88
N ASN A 393 -3.09 20.87 14.61
CA ASN A 393 -2.88 21.75 13.48
C ASN A 393 -4.06 22.72 13.27
N VAL A 394 -5.29 22.30 13.56
CA VAL A 394 -6.48 23.18 13.55
C VAL A 394 -6.37 24.23 14.65
N ALA A 395 -5.99 23.84 15.88
CA ALA A 395 -5.86 24.77 16.99
C ALA A 395 -4.84 25.89 16.70
N VAL A 396 -3.69 25.54 16.10
CA VAL A 396 -2.66 26.52 15.70
C VAL A 396 -3.12 27.47 14.61
N THR A 397 -4.01 27.01 13.70
CA THR A 397 -4.52 27.83 12.59
C THR A 397 -5.61 28.81 13.06
N GLN A 398 -6.18 28.58 14.24
CA GLN A 398 -7.20 29.45 14.86
C GLN A 398 -6.62 30.51 15.83
N ALA A 399 -5.40 30.30 16.32
CA ALA A 399 -4.68 31.20 17.21
C ALA A 399 -3.86 32.25 16.42
#